data_eb71ccd4a465c8445579bea8821982b7
#
_entry.id   eb71ccd4a465c8445579bea8821982b7
#
_cell.length_a   1.000
_cell.length_b   1.000
_cell.length_c   1.000
_cell.angle_alpha   90.00
_cell.angle_beta   90.00
_cell.angle_gamma   90.00
#
_symmetry.space_group_name_H-M   'P 1'
#
loop_
_entity.id
_entity.type
_entity.pdbx_description
1 polymer ?
#
loop_
_entity_poly.entity_id
_entity_poly.type
_entity_poly.pdbx_seq_one_letter_code
_entity_poly.pdbx_strand_id
1 'polypeptide(L)'
;MTSSHGRRRLHLAAALDQRSVYDAGSYADAARLAERGALDFVTLHDGFGRPGPDALAVLSRVAPATRRVGLVPTVTTTHTEPFQVQAAVATLDWVSRGRAGWRIGVSATEGEARLFGRRHAAPAEALWQEAGEAADAAARLWDSWEDDAEIRDAATGRFVDRDKLHHVDFTGAHFSVKGPSIVPRPPQGHPVRVVDATEAPARAVAARYADVALVRTAHPAEAAAVRAGLRASAATHGRDPDALRVLAALDVDLGDGEYAAEPGHGGGGPRPTPRGPLYRGGPVDLAELIAAWHRDGTVDGFHLTPAEPRRDLERLVNGTVPLLQHRGLFRTFYPGSTLREHLGLKRPANRYAVAAAGGAS
;
A
#
# COMPACT_ATOMS: atom_id res chain seq x y z
N MET A 1 -13.53 -35.84 6.14
CA MET A 1 -12.45 -34.92 6.42
C MET A 1 -12.81 -33.57 5.80
N THR A 2 -13.45 -32.69 6.55
CA THR A 2 -13.81 -31.33 6.11
C THR A 2 -12.55 -30.47 6.11
N SER A 3 -12.08 -30.10 4.92
CA SER A 3 -11.00 -29.15 4.76
C SER A 3 -11.39 -27.85 5.46
N SER A 4 -10.67 -27.50 6.53
CA SER A 4 -10.77 -26.19 7.16
C SER A 4 -10.32 -25.16 6.11
N HIS A 5 -11.26 -24.56 5.39
CA HIS A 5 -11.02 -23.33 4.67
C HIS A 5 -10.58 -22.30 5.70
N GLY A 6 -9.28 -22.03 5.77
CA GLY A 6 -8.72 -21.06 6.70
C GLY A 6 -9.52 -19.77 6.60
N ARG A 7 -10.04 -19.30 7.73
CA ARG A 7 -10.86 -18.08 7.81
C ARG A 7 -10.10 -16.97 7.09
N ARG A 8 -10.70 -16.42 6.02
CA ARG A 8 -10.14 -15.32 5.26
C ARG A 8 -9.87 -14.14 6.20
N ARG A 9 -8.65 -13.64 6.22
CA ARG A 9 -8.29 -12.52 7.10
C ARG A 9 -8.88 -11.23 6.56
N LEU A 10 -9.54 -10.45 7.42
CA LEU A 10 -9.95 -9.09 7.12
C LEU A 10 -8.74 -8.15 7.23
N HIS A 11 -8.57 -7.27 6.26
CA HIS A 11 -7.54 -6.23 6.26
C HIS A 11 -8.17 -4.84 6.43
N LEU A 12 -7.56 -4.02 7.29
CA LEU A 12 -8.00 -2.64 7.51
C LEU A 12 -6.81 -1.68 7.39
N ALA A 13 -7.02 -0.63 6.63
CA ALA A 13 -6.07 0.46 6.47
C ALA A 13 -6.78 1.81 6.57
N ALA A 14 -6.04 2.87 6.90
CA ALA A 14 -6.59 4.22 6.98
C ALA A 14 -5.69 5.25 6.30
N ALA A 15 -6.29 6.29 5.72
CA ALA A 15 -5.57 7.46 5.26
C ALA A 15 -5.30 8.42 6.43
N LEU A 16 -4.11 9.00 6.46
CA LEU A 16 -3.69 10.04 7.42
C LEU A 16 -3.78 11.45 6.83
N ASP A 17 -4.50 11.61 5.73
CA ASP A 17 -4.63 12.89 5.05
C ASP A 17 -5.23 13.94 5.97
N GLN A 18 -4.48 15.02 6.20
CA GLN A 18 -4.89 16.16 7.01
C GLN A 18 -4.86 17.43 6.16
N ARG A 19 -5.82 18.32 6.41
CA ARG A 19 -5.86 19.60 5.71
C ARG A 19 -4.83 20.55 6.34
N SER A 20 -3.91 21.04 5.51
CA SER A 20 -2.96 22.13 5.89
C SER A 20 -2.18 21.88 7.17
N VAL A 21 -1.80 20.62 7.43
CA VAL A 21 -1.02 20.28 8.61
C VAL A 21 0.43 20.08 8.23
N TYR A 22 1.30 20.93 8.79
CA TYR A 22 2.76 20.86 8.65
C TYR A 22 3.44 20.37 9.93
N ASP A 23 2.66 19.96 10.93
CA ASP A 23 3.15 19.38 12.18
C ASP A 23 3.31 17.86 12.07
N ALA A 24 4.54 17.39 12.06
CA ALA A 24 4.87 15.97 12.02
C ALA A 24 4.37 15.20 13.27
N GLY A 25 4.15 15.88 14.39
CA GLY A 25 3.61 15.29 15.61
C GLY A 25 2.20 14.76 15.40
N SER A 26 1.34 15.52 14.74
CA SER A 26 -0.04 15.12 14.49
C SER A 26 -0.15 13.88 13.59
N TYR A 27 0.73 13.73 12.59
CA TYR A 27 0.81 12.50 11.78
C TYR A 27 1.29 11.30 12.60
N ALA A 28 2.26 11.51 13.51
CA ALA A 28 2.74 10.46 14.39
C ALA A 28 1.66 10.00 15.36
N ASP A 29 0.87 10.91 15.90
CA ASP A 29 -0.24 10.59 16.81
C ASP A 29 -1.36 9.83 16.11
N ALA A 30 -1.72 10.24 14.88
CA ALA A 30 -2.68 9.53 14.06
C ALA A 30 -2.20 8.10 13.69
N ALA A 31 -0.92 7.96 13.35
CA ALA A 31 -0.34 6.64 13.08
C ALA A 31 -0.29 5.73 14.32
N ARG A 32 0.03 6.29 15.51
CA ARG A 32 -0.06 5.55 16.77
C ARG A 32 -1.50 5.13 17.09
N LEU A 33 -2.46 5.98 16.78
CA LEU A 33 -3.88 5.65 16.93
C LEU A 33 -4.26 4.48 16.05
N ALA A 34 -3.90 4.52 14.75
CA ALA A 34 -4.11 3.41 13.83
C ALA A 34 -3.41 2.12 14.31
N GLU A 35 -2.19 2.23 14.86
CA GLU A 35 -1.46 1.11 15.44
C GLU A 35 -2.17 0.49 16.64
N ARG A 36 -2.77 1.30 17.54
CA ARG A 36 -3.59 0.78 18.64
C ARG A 36 -4.80 0.00 18.16
N GLY A 37 -5.39 0.41 17.03
CA GLY A 37 -6.45 -0.33 16.36
C GLY A 37 -5.97 -1.57 15.61
N ALA A 38 -4.69 -1.89 15.64
CA ALA A 38 -4.08 -3.00 14.88
C ALA A 38 -4.34 -2.93 13.37
N LEU A 39 -4.46 -1.73 12.77
CA LEU A 39 -4.62 -1.54 11.33
C LEU A 39 -3.39 -2.07 10.60
N ASP A 40 -3.58 -2.63 9.38
CA ASP A 40 -2.48 -3.17 8.58
C ASP A 40 -1.47 -2.11 8.21
N PHE A 41 -1.96 -0.98 7.70
CA PHE A 41 -1.13 0.13 7.28
C PHE A 41 -1.89 1.45 7.28
N VAL A 42 -1.13 2.51 7.24
CA VAL A 42 -1.63 3.86 6.98
C VAL A 42 -1.08 4.38 5.67
N THR A 43 -1.87 5.19 4.96
CA THR A 43 -1.43 5.89 3.76
C THR A 43 -1.35 7.39 4.02
N LEU A 44 -0.48 8.06 3.29
CA LEU A 44 -0.48 9.51 3.16
C LEU A 44 -0.45 9.84 1.67
N HIS A 45 -1.44 10.62 1.23
CA HIS A 45 -1.54 11.03 -0.16
C HIS A 45 -0.58 12.19 -0.45
N ASP A 46 0.03 12.14 -1.62
CA ASP A 46 0.88 13.18 -2.15
C ASP A 46 0.70 13.32 -3.66
N GLY A 47 1.04 14.50 -4.19
CA GLY A 47 0.99 14.81 -5.62
C GLY A 47 1.40 16.24 -5.86
N PHE A 48 1.99 16.51 -7.01
CA PHE A 48 2.55 17.82 -7.34
C PHE A 48 1.52 18.95 -7.50
N GLY A 49 0.26 18.61 -7.74
CA GLY A 49 -0.83 19.57 -7.80
C GLY A 49 -1.43 19.94 -6.44
N ARG A 50 -0.92 19.39 -5.33
CA ARG A 50 -1.47 19.58 -3.99
C ARG A 50 -0.43 20.25 -3.07
N PRO A 51 -0.74 21.41 -2.46
CA PRO A 51 0.09 21.95 -1.40
C PRO A 51 0.11 21.03 -0.18
N GLY A 52 1.28 20.77 0.35
CA GLY A 52 1.46 19.93 1.55
C GLY A 52 2.89 19.46 1.72
N PRO A 53 3.22 18.81 2.84
CA PRO A 53 4.51 18.19 3.03
C PRO A 53 4.61 16.90 2.22
N ASP A 54 5.83 16.55 1.82
CA ASP A 54 6.14 15.29 1.14
C ASP A 54 5.75 14.07 1.99
N ALA A 55 4.96 13.17 1.41
CA ALA A 55 4.42 12.03 2.14
C ALA A 55 5.49 11.04 2.60
N LEU A 56 6.52 10.83 1.79
CA LEU A 56 7.61 9.91 2.12
C LEU A 56 8.46 10.47 3.27
N ALA A 57 8.76 11.78 3.24
CA ALA A 57 9.48 12.45 4.32
C ALA A 57 8.68 12.43 5.64
N VAL A 58 7.38 12.71 5.59
CA VAL A 58 6.50 12.65 6.77
C VAL A 58 6.46 11.23 7.34
N LEU A 59 6.22 10.21 6.52
CA LEU A 59 6.15 8.83 7.01
C LEU A 59 7.52 8.29 7.47
N SER A 60 8.62 8.80 6.91
CA SER A 60 9.97 8.52 7.46
C SER A 60 10.15 9.08 8.87
N ARG A 61 9.58 10.27 9.15
CA ARG A 61 9.56 10.84 10.52
C ARG A 61 8.61 10.09 11.45
N VAL A 62 7.52 9.54 10.93
CA VAL A 62 6.55 8.70 11.69
C VAL A 62 7.14 7.33 12.03
N ALA A 63 8.01 6.78 11.21
CA ALA A 63 8.57 5.43 11.36
C ALA A 63 9.13 5.12 12.77
N PRO A 64 9.97 5.98 13.38
CA PRO A 64 10.48 5.73 14.74
C PRO A 64 9.43 5.94 15.84
N ALA A 65 8.30 6.61 15.54
CA ALA A 65 7.22 6.85 16.50
C ALA A 65 6.20 5.71 16.59
N THR A 66 6.28 4.73 15.70
CA THR A 66 5.43 3.53 15.61
C THR A 66 6.28 2.27 15.58
N ARG A 67 5.67 1.09 15.80
CA ARG A 67 6.41 -0.17 15.87
C ARG A 67 5.86 -1.27 14.96
N ARG A 68 4.60 -1.20 14.57
CA ARG A 68 3.88 -2.28 13.88
C ARG A 68 3.15 -1.82 12.63
N VAL A 69 2.40 -0.72 12.69
CA VAL A 69 1.58 -0.26 11.56
C VAL A 69 2.45 0.00 10.33
N GLY A 70 1.99 -0.47 9.16
CA GLY A 70 2.64 -0.22 7.88
C GLY A 70 2.55 1.25 7.47
N LEU A 71 3.56 1.73 6.77
CA LEU A 71 3.71 3.12 6.35
C LEU A 71 3.77 3.18 4.82
N VAL A 72 2.74 3.70 4.19
CA VAL A 72 2.55 3.65 2.73
C VAL A 72 2.38 5.06 2.17
N PRO A 73 3.49 5.78 1.91
CA PRO A 73 3.43 7.06 1.20
C PRO A 73 2.96 6.87 -0.23
N THR A 74 2.22 7.84 -0.76
CA THR A 74 2.05 7.99 -2.20
C THR A 74 3.31 8.65 -2.76
N VAL A 75 3.91 8.03 -3.77
CA VAL A 75 5.01 8.61 -4.55
C VAL A 75 4.67 8.44 -6.02
N THR A 76 4.58 9.57 -6.73
CA THR A 76 4.29 9.54 -8.17
C THR A 76 5.51 9.09 -8.97
N THR A 77 5.27 8.31 -10.02
CA THR A 77 6.30 7.87 -10.97
C THR A 77 6.53 8.89 -12.08
N THR A 78 5.52 9.70 -12.35
CA THR A 78 5.59 10.75 -13.38
C THR A 78 6.47 11.90 -12.87
N HIS A 79 7.38 12.37 -13.70
CA HIS A 79 8.32 13.46 -13.39
C HIS A 79 9.36 13.15 -12.29
N THR A 80 9.38 11.95 -11.74
CA THR A 80 10.38 11.49 -10.75
C THR A 80 11.35 10.50 -11.38
N GLU A 81 12.52 10.36 -10.76
CA GLU A 81 13.54 9.41 -11.23
C GLU A 81 13.31 8.03 -10.56
N PRO A 82 13.03 6.96 -11.34
CA PRO A 82 12.70 5.64 -10.76
C PRO A 82 13.79 5.08 -9.85
N PHE A 83 15.07 5.36 -10.15
CA PHE A 83 16.20 4.96 -9.31
C PHE A 83 16.14 5.63 -7.92
N GLN A 84 15.77 6.90 -7.85
CA GLN A 84 15.62 7.63 -6.60
C GLN A 84 14.41 7.14 -5.80
N VAL A 85 13.27 6.94 -6.48
CA VAL A 85 12.04 6.48 -5.84
C VAL A 85 12.26 5.13 -5.15
N GLN A 86 12.87 4.15 -5.84
CA GLN A 86 13.14 2.85 -5.24
C GLN A 86 14.08 2.94 -4.04
N ALA A 87 15.14 3.75 -4.12
CA ALA A 87 16.10 3.93 -3.03
C ALA A 87 15.45 4.58 -1.79
N ALA A 88 14.59 5.56 -2.01
CA ALA A 88 13.88 6.24 -0.94
C ALA A 88 12.85 5.32 -0.25
N VAL A 89 12.10 4.51 -1.02
CA VAL A 89 11.17 3.51 -0.48
C VAL A 89 11.92 2.39 0.25
N ALA A 90 13.06 1.92 -0.29
CA ALA A 90 13.93 0.96 0.39
C ALA A 90 14.48 1.51 1.72
N THR A 91 14.86 2.79 1.73
CA THR A 91 15.30 3.48 2.96
C THR A 91 14.19 3.53 4.00
N LEU A 92 12.95 3.88 3.58
CA LEU A 92 11.80 3.84 4.49
C LEU A 92 11.59 2.43 5.06
N ASP A 93 11.80 1.38 4.25
CA ASP A 93 11.67 0.00 4.73
C ASP A 93 12.70 -0.33 5.80
N TRP A 94 13.95 0.09 5.61
CA TRP A 94 15.00 -0.08 6.61
C TRP A 94 14.73 0.70 7.91
N VAL A 95 14.39 1.98 7.83
CA VAL A 95 14.15 2.81 9.03
C VAL A 95 12.87 2.41 9.77
N SER A 96 11.91 1.84 9.06
CA SER A 96 10.68 1.29 9.64
C SER A 96 10.78 -0.19 10.04
N ARG A 97 11.93 -0.85 9.76
CA ARG A 97 12.17 -2.27 10.05
C ARG A 97 11.17 -3.19 9.35
N GLY A 98 11.00 -3.00 8.04
CA GLY A 98 10.17 -3.87 7.20
C GLY A 98 8.68 -3.49 7.19
N ARG A 99 8.35 -2.21 7.41
CA ARG A 99 6.95 -1.76 7.44
C ARG A 99 6.59 -0.80 6.30
N ALA A 100 7.51 -0.55 5.37
CA ALA A 100 7.21 0.32 4.26
C ALA A 100 6.32 -0.33 3.20
N GLY A 101 5.52 0.51 2.59
CA GLY A 101 4.92 0.27 1.30
C GLY A 101 5.13 1.48 0.38
N TRP A 102 4.64 1.37 -0.82
CA TRP A 102 4.65 2.42 -1.82
C TRP A 102 3.30 2.43 -2.53
N ARG A 103 2.51 3.48 -2.32
CA ARG A 103 1.35 3.75 -3.15
C ARG A 103 1.83 4.41 -4.43
N ILE A 104 1.74 3.66 -5.54
CA ILE A 104 2.16 4.12 -6.85
C ILE A 104 1.16 5.15 -7.36
N GLY A 105 1.63 6.35 -7.65
CA GLY A 105 0.85 7.44 -8.21
C GLY A 105 1.33 7.85 -9.59
N VAL A 106 0.48 8.56 -10.32
CA VAL A 106 0.81 9.23 -11.57
C VAL A 106 0.34 10.68 -11.52
N SER A 107 1.03 11.57 -12.23
CA SER A 107 0.64 12.98 -12.38
C SER A 107 0.04 13.18 -13.76
N ALA A 108 -1.28 13.34 -13.82
CA ALA A 108 -2.03 13.33 -15.08
C ALA A 108 -2.43 14.72 -15.58
N THR A 109 -2.15 15.79 -14.82
CA THR A 109 -2.60 17.13 -15.18
C THR A 109 -1.53 17.96 -15.84
N GLU A 110 -1.92 18.81 -16.79
CA GLU A 110 -1.03 19.77 -17.42
C GLU A 110 -0.48 20.79 -16.40
N GLY A 111 -1.23 21.09 -15.33
CA GLY A 111 -0.78 21.93 -14.22
C GLY A 111 0.45 21.36 -13.53
N GLU A 112 0.42 20.06 -13.21
CA GLU A 112 1.57 19.35 -12.63
C GLU A 112 2.75 19.29 -13.59
N ALA A 113 2.50 18.96 -14.85
CA ALA A 113 3.55 18.89 -15.88
C ALA A 113 4.30 20.23 -16.04
N ARG A 114 3.59 21.35 -15.99
CA ARG A 114 4.19 22.70 -16.07
C ARG A 114 5.12 23.04 -14.91
N LEU A 115 4.91 22.47 -13.73
CA LEU A 115 5.83 22.70 -12.60
C LEU A 115 7.24 22.19 -12.89
N PHE A 116 7.35 21.14 -13.71
CA PHE A 116 8.65 20.58 -14.10
C PHE A 116 9.20 21.15 -15.39
N GLY A 117 8.33 21.58 -16.32
CA GLY A 117 8.74 22.15 -17.60
C GLY A 117 9.49 21.19 -18.54
N ARG A 118 9.39 19.88 -18.30
CA ARG A 118 10.13 18.87 -19.09
C ARG A 118 9.31 18.26 -20.22
N ARG A 119 8.03 18.03 -19.99
CA ARG A 119 7.08 17.42 -20.94
C ARG A 119 5.66 17.87 -20.63
N HIS A 120 4.77 17.75 -21.60
CA HIS A 120 3.34 17.91 -21.41
C HIS A 120 2.74 16.70 -20.66
N ALA A 121 1.54 16.87 -20.12
CA ALA A 121 0.77 15.75 -19.58
C ALA A 121 0.52 14.70 -20.66
N ALA A 122 0.74 13.44 -20.33
CA ALA A 122 0.51 12.32 -21.22
C ALA A 122 -0.87 11.67 -20.94
N PRO A 123 -1.43 10.90 -21.91
CA PRO A 123 -2.63 10.10 -21.65
C PRO A 123 -2.45 9.12 -20.49
N ALA A 124 -3.55 8.80 -19.80
CA ALA A 124 -3.52 7.93 -18.63
C ALA A 124 -2.87 6.56 -18.90
N GLU A 125 -3.12 5.98 -20.08
CA GLU A 125 -2.52 4.71 -20.50
C GLU A 125 -0.98 4.77 -20.52
N ALA A 126 -0.41 5.83 -21.07
CA ALA A 126 1.05 6.02 -21.15
C ALA A 126 1.64 6.25 -19.76
N LEU A 127 0.96 7.06 -18.90
CA LEU A 127 1.39 7.31 -17.53
C LEU A 127 1.39 6.02 -16.69
N TRP A 128 0.37 5.20 -16.81
CA TRP A 128 0.31 3.92 -16.09
C TRP A 128 1.26 2.88 -16.67
N GLN A 129 1.57 2.91 -17.98
CA GLN A 129 2.63 2.09 -18.55
C GLN A 129 4.00 2.46 -17.97
N GLU A 130 4.33 3.76 -17.91
CA GLU A 130 5.54 4.27 -17.25
C GLU A 130 5.60 3.86 -15.76
N ALA A 131 4.46 3.94 -15.05
CA ALA A 131 4.36 3.49 -13.68
C ALA A 131 4.61 1.98 -13.51
N GLY A 132 4.14 1.18 -14.44
CA GLY A 132 4.42 -0.26 -14.49
C GLY A 132 5.91 -0.56 -14.71
N GLU A 133 6.57 0.16 -15.61
CA GLU A 133 8.01 0.05 -15.82
C GLU A 133 8.80 0.47 -14.56
N ALA A 134 8.39 1.55 -13.88
CA ALA A 134 8.99 1.97 -12.63
C ALA A 134 8.83 0.92 -11.52
N ALA A 135 7.67 0.26 -11.44
CA ALA A 135 7.43 -0.82 -10.49
C ALA A 135 8.29 -2.07 -10.76
N ASP A 136 8.52 -2.41 -12.04
CA ASP A 136 9.42 -3.51 -12.42
C ASP A 136 10.88 -3.16 -12.14
N ALA A 137 11.33 -1.98 -12.57
CA ALA A 137 12.69 -1.51 -12.31
C ALA A 137 13.00 -1.46 -10.80
N ALA A 138 12.05 -0.96 -9.99
CA ALA A 138 12.20 -0.94 -8.53
C ALA A 138 12.35 -2.36 -7.95
N ALA A 139 11.54 -3.32 -8.39
CA ALA A 139 11.63 -4.70 -7.92
C ALA A 139 12.99 -5.34 -8.28
N ARG A 140 13.52 -5.05 -9.48
CA ARG A 140 14.84 -5.52 -9.88
C ARG A 140 15.97 -4.87 -9.07
N LEU A 141 15.85 -3.57 -8.83
CA LEU A 141 16.83 -2.83 -8.03
C LEU A 141 16.84 -3.30 -6.57
N TRP A 142 15.70 -3.61 -5.97
CA TRP A 142 15.64 -4.18 -4.62
C TRP A 142 16.29 -5.56 -4.55
N ASP A 143 16.20 -6.36 -5.61
CA ASP A 143 16.88 -7.67 -5.69
C ASP A 143 18.36 -7.56 -6.09
N SER A 144 18.86 -6.40 -6.54
CA SER A 144 20.23 -6.24 -7.05
C SER A 144 21.33 -6.47 -6.00
N TRP A 145 20.96 -6.52 -4.73
CA TRP A 145 21.77 -7.03 -3.64
C TRP A 145 21.20 -8.38 -3.21
N GLU A 146 22.02 -9.41 -3.10
CA GLU A 146 21.60 -10.65 -2.45
C GLU A 146 21.48 -10.44 -0.93
N ASP A 147 20.72 -11.30 -0.24
CA ASP A 147 20.43 -11.12 1.19
C ASP A 147 21.69 -11.13 2.08
N ASP A 148 22.73 -11.81 1.65
CA ASP A 148 24.01 -11.98 2.33
C ASP A 148 25.18 -11.26 1.62
N ALA A 149 24.88 -10.30 0.75
CA ALA A 149 25.88 -9.49 0.06
C ALA A 149 26.72 -8.64 1.04
N GLU A 150 26.14 -8.22 2.16
CA GLU A 150 26.81 -7.41 3.19
C GLU A 150 27.50 -8.33 4.21
N ILE A 151 28.81 -8.52 4.07
CA ILE A 151 29.59 -9.47 4.87
C ILE A 151 30.25 -8.84 6.10
N ARG A 152 30.57 -7.54 6.07
CA ARG A 152 31.21 -6.78 7.17
C ARG A 152 32.41 -7.50 7.80
N ASP A 153 33.29 -8.10 6.96
CA ASP A 153 34.45 -8.80 7.43
C ASP A 153 35.56 -7.83 7.82
N ALA A 154 35.72 -7.60 9.11
CA ALA A 154 36.75 -6.71 9.66
C ALA A 154 38.18 -7.27 9.47
N ALA A 155 38.36 -8.59 9.40
CA ALA A 155 39.70 -9.21 9.27
C ALA A 155 40.29 -8.96 7.88
N THR A 156 39.45 -9.01 6.83
CA THR A 156 39.91 -8.76 5.45
C THR A 156 39.64 -7.34 4.98
N GLY A 157 38.93 -6.51 5.79
CA GLY A 157 38.49 -5.16 5.41
C GLY A 157 37.39 -5.15 4.33
N ARG A 158 36.76 -6.30 4.06
CA ARG A 158 35.71 -6.44 3.07
C ARG A 158 34.32 -6.13 3.72
N PHE A 159 33.67 -5.08 3.27
CA PHE A 159 32.32 -4.73 3.72
C PHE A 159 31.25 -5.50 2.93
N VAL A 160 31.43 -5.65 1.62
CA VAL A 160 30.48 -6.23 0.68
C VAL A 160 31.14 -7.30 -0.17
N ASP A 161 30.40 -8.36 -0.43
CA ASP A 161 30.73 -9.34 -1.47
C ASP A 161 30.25 -8.81 -2.83
N ARG A 162 31.20 -8.42 -3.68
CA ARG A 162 30.89 -7.79 -4.97
C ARG A 162 30.22 -8.72 -5.95
N ASP A 163 30.46 -10.04 -5.83
CA ASP A 163 29.86 -11.05 -6.70
C ASP A 163 28.35 -11.21 -6.45
N LYS A 164 27.87 -10.69 -5.31
CA LYS A 164 26.46 -10.66 -4.90
C LYS A 164 25.76 -9.33 -5.18
N LEU A 165 26.41 -8.45 -5.95
CA LEU A 165 25.85 -7.19 -6.44
C LEU A 165 25.64 -7.28 -7.95
N HIS A 166 24.39 -7.12 -8.39
CA HIS A 166 24.01 -7.35 -9.77
C HIS A 166 23.55 -6.07 -10.46
N HIS A 167 24.07 -5.82 -11.66
CA HIS A 167 23.46 -4.83 -12.53
C HIS A 167 22.10 -5.31 -13.00
N VAL A 168 21.10 -4.44 -13.00
CA VAL A 168 19.74 -4.79 -13.43
C VAL A 168 19.55 -4.59 -14.92
N ASP A 169 20.33 -3.70 -15.53
CA ASP A 169 20.34 -3.35 -16.95
C ASP A 169 18.92 -3.25 -17.54
N PHE A 170 18.05 -2.57 -16.80
CA PHE A 170 16.66 -2.39 -17.19
C PHE A 170 16.57 -1.41 -18.36
N THR A 171 15.88 -1.81 -19.43
CA THR A 171 15.53 -0.95 -20.56
C THR A 171 14.03 -1.06 -20.81
N GLY A 172 13.31 0.03 -20.56
CA GLY A 172 11.88 0.18 -20.82
C GLY A 172 11.63 1.09 -22.01
N ALA A 173 10.36 1.37 -22.27
CA ALA A 173 9.95 2.34 -23.30
C ALA A 173 10.17 3.79 -22.87
N HIS A 174 10.15 4.06 -21.56
CA HIS A 174 10.18 5.42 -21.01
C HIS A 174 11.54 5.80 -20.40
N PHE A 175 12.30 4.83 -19.91
CA PHE A 175 13.61 5.06 -19.26
C PHE A 175 14.45 3.77 -19.23
N SER A 176 15.73 3.94 -18.87
CA SER A 176 16.66 2.83 -18.61
C SER A 176 17.35 3.04 -17.27
N VAL A 177 17.64 1.93 -16.56
CA VAL A 177 18.36 1.96 -15.29
C VAL A 177 19.37 0.84 -15.26
N LYS A 178 20.64 1.16 -15.01
CA LYS A 178 21.73 0.17 -14.95
C LYS A 178 21.79 -0.56 -13.61
N GLY A 179 21.70 0.14 -12.50
CA GLY A 179 21.93 -0.41 -11.16
C GLY A 179 23.41 -0.72 -10.88
N PRO A 180 23.73 -1.45 -9.81
CA PRO A 180 22.82 -1.90 -8.75
C PRO A 180 22.20 -0.76 -7.94
N SER A 181 21.25 -1.07 -7.04
CA SER A 181 20.75 -0.14 -6.03
C SER A 181 21.90 0.36 -5.14
N ILE A 182 21.75 1.58 -4.60
CA ILE A 182 22.66 2.10 -3.56
C ILE A 182 22.22 1.73 -2.14
N VAL A 183 21.01 1.19 -1.99
CA VAL A 183 20.47 0.73 -0.71
C VAL A 183 20.46 -0.80 -0.75
N PRO A 184 20.97 -1.49 0.28
CA PRO A 184 20.88 -2.94 0.38
C PRO A 184 19.44 -3.43 0.29
N ARG A 185 19.27 -4.72 -0.01
CA ARG A 185 17.97 -5.34 -0.15
C ARG A 185 17.07 -5.03 1.05
N PRO A 186 15.84 -4.50 0.83
CA PRO A 186 14.94 -4.14 1.94
C PRO A 186 14.61 -5.32 2.85
N PRO A 187 14.32 -5.11 4.14
CA PRO A 187 13.94 -6.18 5.07
C PRO A 187 12.80 -7.07 4.57
N GLN A 188 11.80 -6.49 3.89
CA GLN A 188 10.70 -7.22 3.27
C GLN A 188 11.07 -7.92 1.94
N GLY A 189 12.30 -7.79 1.46
CA GLY A 189 12.70 -8.10 0.09
C GLY A 189 12.17 -7.05 -0.87
N HIS A 190 10.86 -6.97 -1.02
CA HIS A 190 10.17 -5.91 -1.75
C HIS A 190 9.18 -5.21 -0.81
N PRO A 191 9.29 -3.89 -0.57
CA PRO A 191 8.25 -3.10 0.06
C PRO A 191 6.89 -3.29 -0.62
N VAL A 192 5.81 -3.27 0.16
CA VAL A 192 4.45 -3.54 -0.34
C VAL A 192 4.04 -2.48 -1.36
N ARG A 193 3.60 -2.90 -2.55
CA ARG A 193 3.14 -2.01 -3.60
C ARG A 193 1.62 -1.92 -3.59
N VAL A 194 1.11 -0.70 -3.46
CA VAL A 194 -0.32 -0.38 -3.43
C VAL A 194 -0.69 0.41 -4.68
N VAL A 195 -1.75 0.02 -5.38
CA VAL A 195 -2.25 0.72 -6.57
C VAL A 195 -3.73 1.02 -6.39
N ASP A 196 -4.13 2.26 -6.67
CA ASP A 196 -5.54 2.61 -6.82
C ASP A 196 -6.01 2.09 -8.19
N ALA A 197 -6.74 0.98 -8.17
CA ALA A 197 -7.19 0.23 -9.34
C ALA A 197 -8.62 0.64 -9.78
N THR A 198 -9.02 1.87 -9.48
CA THR A 198 -10.35 2.39 -9.87
C THR A 198 -10.45 2.51 -11.39
N GLU A 199 -9.42 3.03 -12.05
CA GLU A 199 -9.38 3.22 -13.50
C GLU A 199 -8.80 1.99 -14.24
N ALA A 200 -9.25 1.77 -15.47
CA ALA A 200 -8.84 0.62 -16.27
C ALA A 200 -7.31 0.52 -16.51
N PRO A 201 -6.58 1.60 -16.87
CA PRO A 201 -5.14 1.54 -17.04
C PRO A 201 -4.40 1.16 -15.76
N ALA A 202 -4.85 1.67 -14.60
CA ALA A 202 -4.31 1.32 -13.29
C ALA A 202 -4.54 -0.15 -12.93
N ARG A 203 -5.67 -0.75 -13.36
CA ARG A 203 -5.97 -2.17 -13.13
C ARG A 203 -4.94 -3.09 -13.77
N ALA A 204 -4.45 -2.76 -14.96
CA ALA A 204 -3.42 -3.55 -15.64
C ALA A 204 -2.10 -3.56 -14.83
N VAL A 205 -1.70 -2.41 -14.31
CA VAL A 205 -0.51 -2.27 -13.43
C VAL A 205 -0.73 -2.99 -12.11
N ALA A 206 -1.92 -2.84 -11.50
CA ALA A 206 -2.26 -3.52 -10.25
C ALA A 206 -2.19 -5.04 -10.38
N ALA A 207 -2.78 -5.60 -11.43
CA ALA A 207 -2.76 -7.04 -11.69
C ALA A 207 -1.33 -7.58 -11.85
N ARG A 208 -0.45 -6.82 -12.49
CA ARG A 208 0.92 -7.25 -12.77
C ARG A 208 1.88 -7.02 -11.61
N TYR A 209 1.73 -5.92 -10.87
CA TYR A 209 2.77 -5.48 -9.94
C TYR A 209 2.31 -5.23 -8.49
N ALA A 210 1.02 -4.96 -8.23
CA ALA A 210 0.57 -4.61 -6.89
C ALA A 210 0.49 -5.80 -5.95
N ASP A 211 0.78 -5.58 -4.69
CA ASP A 211 0.49 -6.48 -3.57
C ASP A 211 -0.91 -6.16 -2.99
N VAL A 212 -1.32 -4.89 -3.08
CA VAL A 212 -2.64 -4.40 -2.65
C VAL A 212 -3.23 -3.54 -3.75
N ALA A 213 -4.48 -3.82 -4.15
CA ALA A 213 -5.28 -3.00 -5.04
C ALA A 213 -6.39 -2.31 -4.24
N LEU A 214 -6.53 -1.00 -4.39
CA LEU A 214 -7.64 -0.23 -3.84
C LEU A 214 -8.72 -0.07 -4.91
N VAL A 215 -9.98 -0.28 -4.56
CA VAL A 215 -11.11 -0.18 -5.48
C VAL A 215 -12.15 0.78 -4.89
N ARG A 216 -12.41 1.89 -5.61
CA ARG A 216 -13.38 2.90 -5.21
C ARG A 216 -14.73 2.61 -5.85
N THR A 217 -15.65 2.00 -5.11
CA THR A 217 -17.03 1.80 -5.53
C THR A 217 -17.96 1.78 -4.32
N ALA A 218 -19.17 2.27 -4.51
CA ALA A 218 -20.23 2.20 -3.51
C ALA A 218 -21.00 0.87 -3.55
N HIS A 219 -20.78 0.04 -4.58
CA HIS A 219 -21.59 -1.14 -4.84
C HIS A 219 -20.79 -2.43 -4.61
N PRO A 220 -21.25 -3.32 -3.71
CA PRO A 220 -20.54 -4.56 -3.41
C PRO A 220 -20.39 -5.49 -4.62
N ALA A 221 -21.41 -5.58 -5.48
CA ALA A 221 -21.35 -6.40 -6.69
C ALA A 221 -20.25 -5.93 -7.67
N GLU A 222 -20.07 -4.62 -7.82
CA GLU A 222 -19.00 -4.04 -8.63
C GLU A 222 -17.62 -4.32 -8.01
N ALA A 223 -17.49 -4.14 -6.70
CA ALA A 223 -16.24 -4.45 -5.98
C ALA A 223 -15.84 -5.92 -6.19
N ALA A 224 -16.79 -6.85 -6.06
CA ALA A 224 -16.58 -8.27 -6.28
C ALA A 224 -16.16 -8.58 -7.73
N ALA A 225 -16.81 -7.96 -8.71
CA ALA A 225 -16.47 -8.12 -10.12
C ALA A 225 -15.05 -7.62 -10.44
N VAL A 226 -14.70 -6.43 -9.93
CA VAL A 226 -13.34 -5.87 -10.10
C VAL A 226 -12.30 -6.75 -9.42
N ARG A 227 -12.57 -7.25 -8.21
CA ARG A 227 -11.68 -8.18 -7.51
C ARG A 227 -11.45 -9.46 -8.31
N ALA A 228 -12.51 -10.07 -8.84
CA ALA A 228 -12.40 -11.27 -9.66
C ALA A 228 -11.57 -11.00 -10.94
N GLY A 229 -11.82 -9.88 -11.62
CA GLY A 229 -11.08 -9.48 -12.81
C GLY A 229 -9.59 -9.23 -12.55
N LEU A 230 -9.26 -8.52 -11.46
CA LEU A 230 -7.87 -8.27 -11.06
C LEU A 230 -7.12 -9.59 -10.76
N ARG A 231 -7.74 -10.53 -10.06
CA ARG A 231 -7.14 -11.83 -9.75
C ARG A 231 -6.97 -12.72 -10.99
N ALA A 232 -7.96 -12.74 -11.87
CA ALA A 232 -7.85 -13.44 -13.15
C ALA A 232 -6.70 -12.85 -13.99
N SER A 233 -6.62 -11.52 -14.09
CA SER A 233 -5.52 -10.85 -14.78
C SER A 233 -4.16 -11.09 -14.11
N ALA A 234 -4.07 -11.14 -12.79
CA ALA A 234 -2.82 -11.49 -12.09
C ALA A 234 -2.34 -12.90 -12.47
N ALA A 235 -3.27 -13.86 -12.57
CA ALA A 235 -2.96 -15.23 -12.99
C ALA A 235 -2.39 -15.29 -14.42
N THR A 236 -2.89 -14.48 -15.37
CA THR A 236 -2.32 -14.42 -16.74
C THR A 236 -0.88 -13.90 -16.77
N HIS A 237 -0.46 -13.18 -15.73
CA HIS A 237 0.93 -12.75 -15.53
C HIS A 237 1.77 -13.73 -14.71
N GLY A 238 1.29 -14.96 -14.48
CA GLY A 238 1.99 -15.99 -13.69
C GLY A 238 2.07 -15.69 -12.19
N ARG A 239 1.22 -14.79 -11.68
CA ARG A 239 1.17 -14.47 -10.26
C ARG A 239 0.11 -15.31 -9.55
N ASP A 240 0.38 -15.63 -8.29
CA ASP A 240 -0.64 -16.21 -7.41
C ASP A 240 -1.77 -15.18 -7.19
N PRO A 241 -3.00 -15.47 -7.66
CA PRO A 241 -4.14 -14.56 -7.48
C PRO A 241 -4.45 -14.26 -6.01
N ASP A 242 -4.13 -15.20 -5.12
CA ASP A 242 -4.34 -15.05 -3.69
C ASP A 242 -3.26 -14.19 -3.01
N ALA A 243 -2.16 -13.89 -3.68
CA ALA A 243 -1.17 -12.92 -3.21
C ALA A 243 -1.59 -11.46 -3.47
N LEU A 244 -2.65 -11.20 -4.25
CA LEU A 244 -3.19 -9.86 -4.47
C LEU A 244 -4.34 -9.59 -3.49
N ARG A 245 -4.15 -8.65 -2.57
CA ARG A 245 -5.19 -8.16 -1.67
C ARG A 245 -5.99 -7.05 -2.34
N VAL A 246 -7.31 -7.16 -2.37
CA VAL A 246 -8.20 -6.15 -2.94
C VAL A 246 -9.02 -5.53 -1.83
N LEU A 247 -8.82 -4.22 -1.59
CA LEU A 247 -9.49 -3.47 -0.53
C LEU A 247 -10.48 -2.48 -1.14
N ALA A 248 -11.68 -2.41 -0.57
CA ALA A 248 -12.61 -1.33 -0.88
C ALA A 248 -12.08 -0.02 -0.27
N ALA A 249 -11.96 1.03 -1.07
CA ALA A 249 -11.53 2.35 -0.61
C ALA A 249 -12.76 3.25 -0.46
N LEU A 250 -13.05 3.65 0.78
CA LEU A 250 -14.21 4.45 1.15
C LEU A 250 -13.79 5.69 1.93
N ASP A 251 -14.39 6.83 1.59
CA ASP A 251 -14.40 7.98 2.50
C ASP A 251 -15.42 7.68 3.61
N VAL A 252 -15.10 8.02 4.86
CA VAL A 252 -15.95 7.75 6.02
C VAL A 252 -16.18 9.00 6.84
N ASP A 253 -17.46 9.32 7.08
CA ASP A 253 -17.91 10.35 8.01
C ASP A 253 -18.71 9.64 9.09
N LEU A 254 -18.09 9.46 10.26
CA LEU A 254 -18.69 8.70 11.37
C LEU A 254 -19.55 9.57 12.30
N GLY A 255 -19.70 10.87 11.99
CA GLY A 255 -20.57 11.79 12.69
C GLY A 255 -20.07 12.19 14.08
N ASP A 256 -20.90 12.96 14.79
CA ASP A 256 -20.69 13.39 16.16
C ASP A 256 -21.78 12.80 17.07
N GLY A 257 -21.42 12.49 18.31
CA GLY A 257 -22.33 12.05 19.35
C GLY A 257 -22.67 10.55 19.38
N GLU A 258 -23.49 10.17 20.34
CA GLU A 258 -23.82 8.77 20.65
C GLU A 258 -24.72 8.12 19.62
N TYR A 259 -25.61 8.89 18.99
CA TYR A 259 -26.55 8.40 17.96
C TYR A 259 -25.83 7.74 16.77
N ALA A 260 -24.62 8.20 16.47
CA ALA A 260 -23.80 7.62 15.42
C ALA A 260 -23.28 6.20 15.74
N ALA A 261 -23.48 5.73 16.96
CA ALA A 261 -23.09 4.38 17.39
C ALA A 261 -24.28 3.42 17.48
N GLU A 262 -25.52 3.90 17.29
CA GLU A 262 -26.72 3.07 17.35
C GLU A 262 -26.96 2.36 16.01
N PRO A 263 -27.39 1.08 16.03
CA PRO A 263 -27.76 0.34 14.81
C PRO A 263 -28.88 1.06 14.03
N GLY A 264 -28.76 1.07 12.71
CA GLY A 264 -29.76 1.68 11.82
C GLY A 264 -29.56 3.17 11.56
N HIS A 265 -28.61 3.84 12.21
CA HIS A 265 -28.24 5.24 11.92
C HIS A 265 -27.24 5.38 10.76
N GLY A 266 -26.76 4.27 10.21
CA GLY A 266 -25.71 4.21 9.21
C GLY A 266 -26.09 4.58 7.78
N GLY A 267 -27.32 4.93 7.53
CA GLY A 267 -27.71 5.50 6.24
C GLY A 267 -27.65 4.57 5.02
N GLY A 268 -27.64 3.25 5.19
CA GLY A 268 -27.89 2.30 4.07
C GLY A 268 -26.71 2.01 3.16
N GLY A 269 -25.47 2.19 3.60
CA GLY A 269 -24.25 1.85 2.85
C GLY A 269 -23.57 3.05 2.20
N PRO A 270 -22.45 2.81 1.47
CA PRO A 270 -21.72 3.88 0.80
C PRO A 270 -22.54 4.49 -0.34
N ARG A 271 -22.39 5.78 -0.55
CA ARG A 271 -23.03 6.52 -1.64
C ARG A 271 -21.98 7.08 -2.58
N PRO A 272 -22.19 7.05 -3.92
CA PRO A 272 -21.27 7.66 -4.85
C PRO A 272 -21.25 9.18 -4.67
N THR A 273 -20.06 9.78 -4.68
CA THR A 273 -19.84 11.22 -4.70
C THR A 273 -18.81 11.57 -5.77
N PRO A 274 -18.68 12.85 -6.17
CA PRO A 274 -17.62 13.26 -7.10
C PRO A 274 -16.19 12.98 -6.61
N ARG A 275 -16.02 12.76 -5.30
CA ARG A 275 -14.72 12.45 -4.69
C ARG A 275 -14.49 10.94 -4.49
N GLY A 276 -15.50 10.12 -4.74
CA GLY A 276 -15.51 8.68 -4.50
C GLY A 276 -16.66 8.24 -3.59
N PRO A 277 -16.70 6.95 -3.24
CA PRO A 277 -17.75 6.42 -2.38
C PRO A 277 -17.62 6.94 -0.94
N LEU A 278 -18.66 7.55 -0.43
CA LEU A 278 -18.75 8.08 0.94
C LEU A 278 -19.70 7.22 1.76
N TYR A 279 -19.20 6.65 2.85
CA TYR A 279 -20.03 6.13 3.93
C TYR A 279 -20.26 7.21 4.98
N ARG A 280 -21.53 7.42 5.36
CA ARG A 280 -21.91 8.30 6.46
C ARG A 280 -22.80 7.55 7.42
N GLY A 281 -22.40 7.48 8.70
CA GLY A 281 -23.16 6.78 9.73
C GLY A 281 -22.34 6.53 10.98
N GLY A 282 -22.81 5.58 11.82
CA GLY A 282 -22.16 5.24 13.08
C GLY A 282 -21.05 4.18 12.93
N PRO A 283 -20.19 4.09 13.95
CA PRO A 283 -19.17 3.03 14.00
C PRO A 283 -19.74 1.60 14.02
N VAL A 284 -20.93 1.42 14.60
CA VAL A 284 -21.62 0.12 14.67
C VAL A 284 -22.06 -0.32 13.28
N ASP A 285 -22.72 0.55 12.54
CA ASP A 285 -23.23 0.24 11.20
C ASP A 285 -22.06 0.06 10.20
N LEU A 286 -20.95 0.80 10.38
CA LEU A 286 -19.74 0.57 9.60
C LEU A 286 -19.17 -0.84 9.87
N ALA A 287 -19.19 -1.30 11.11
CA ALA A 287 -18.76 -2.66 11.44
C ALA A 287 -19.66 -3.72 10.79
N GLU A 288 -20.98 -3.51 10.72
CA GLU A 288 -21.91 -4.38 10.00
C GLU A 288 -21.62 -4.44 8.50
N LEU A 289 -21.42 -3.26 7.88
CA LEU A 289 -21.08 -3.15 6.46
C LEU A 289 -19.78 -3.91 6.15
N ILE A 290 -18.72 -3.67 6.91
CA ILE A 290 -17.43 -4.35 6.75
C ILE A 290 -17.59 -5.86 6.92
N ALA A 291 -18.33 -6.29 7.95
CA ALA A 291 -18.58 -7.70 8.22
C ALA A 291 -19.36 -8.38 7.08
N ALA A 292 -20.37 -7.70 6.53
CA ALA A 292 -21.16 -8.22 5.41
C ALA A 292 -20.30 -8.38 4.15
N TRP A 293 -19.61 -7.34 3.70
CA TRP A 293 -18.79 -7.40 2.49
C TRP A 293 -17.63 -8.42 2.61
N HIS A 294 -17.06 -8.54 3.79
CA HIS A 294 -16.01 -9.54 4.04
C HIS A 294 -16.56 -10.98 4.03
N ARG A 295 -17.70 -11.23 4.67
CA ARG A 295 -18.36 -12.54 4.71
C ARG A 295 -18.77 -13.01 3.32
N ASP A 296 -19.31 -12.10 2.51
CA ASP A 296 -19.74 -12.40 1.14
C ASP A 296 -18.55 -12.55 0.17
N GLY A 297 -17.35 -12.30 0.64
CA GLY A 297 -16.13 -12.41 -0.16
C GLY A 297 -16.00 -11.31 -1.22
N THR A 298 -16.71 -10.21 -1.06
CA THR A 298 -16.71 -9.05 -1.95
C THR A 298 -15.30 -8.48 -2.10
N VAL A 299 -14.62 -8.26 -0.97
CA VAL A 299 -13.24 -7.74 -0.89
C VAL A 299 -12.46 -8.46 0.20
N ASP A 300 -11.14 -8.22 0.24
CA ASP A 300 -10.28 -8.77 1.28
C ASP A 300 -10.17 -7.82 2.49
N GLY A 301 -10.66 -6.61 2.37
CA GLY A 301 -10.63 -5.61 3.42
C GLY A 301 -11.02 -4.21 2.95
N PHE A 302 -10.68 -3.21 3.77
CA PHE A 302 -11.06 -1.82 3.53
C PHE A 302 -9.88 -0.87 3.75
N HIS A 303 -9.81 0.15 2.91
CA HIS A 303 -9.01 1.33 3.09
C HIS A 303 -9.95 2.51 3.35
N LEU A 304 -9.88 3.09 4.54
CA LEU A 304 -10.84 4.09 5.01
C LEU A 304 -10.17 5.47 5.06
N THR A 305 -10.79 6.44 4.42
CA THR A 305 -10.34 7.84 4.43
C THR A 305 -11.26 8.64 5.33
N PRO A 306 -10.82 9.03 6.54
CA PRO A 306 -11.60 9.87 7.44
C PRO A 306 -11.97 11.21 6.79
N ALA A 307 -13.25 11.59 6.80
CA ALA A 307 -13.72 12.89 6.32
C ALA A 307 -13.28 14.01 7.28
N GLU A 308 -13.38 13.76 8.58
CA GLU A 308 -12.77 14.56 9.64
C GLU A 308 -11.64 13.74 10.28
N PRO A 309 -10.38 14.03 9.93
CA PRO A 309 -9.25 13.12 10.12
C PRO A 309 -9.10 12.56 11.52
N ARG A 310 -9.14 13.43 12.55
CA ARG A 310 -8.96 12.99 13.93
C ARG A 310 -10.19 12.29 14.49
N ARG A 311 -11.36 12.91 14.34
CA ARG A 311 -12.64 12.40 14.87
C ARG A 311 -12.94 11.01 14.32
N ASP A 312 -12.93 10.88 12.99
CA ASP A 312 -13.37 9.65 12.34
C ASP A 312 -12.36 8.52 12.53
N LEU A 313 -11.05 8.83 12.59
CA LEU A 313 -10.04 7.83 12.93
C LEU A 313 -10.19 7.35 14.39
N GLU A 314 -10.47 8.25 15.33
CA GLU A 314 -10.75 7.89 16.73
C GLU A 314 -12.00 7.00 16.84
N ARG A 315 -13.07 7.33 16.11
CA ARG A 315 -14.31 6.55 16.11
C ARG A 315 -14.15 5.21 15.40
N LEU A 316 -13.36 5.13 14.33
CA LEU A 316 -12.99 3.89 13.67
C LEU A 316 -12.26 2.96 14.64
N VAL A 317 -11.20 3.47 15.29
CA VAL A 317 -10.32 2.67 16.15
C VAL A 317 -11.00 2.27 17.45
N ASN A 318 -11.78 3.17 18.06
CA ASN A 318 -12.39 2.93 19.38
C ASN A 318 -13.82 2.37 19.29
N GLY A 319 -14.48 2.48 18.13
CA GLY A 319 -15.86 2.02 17.93
C GLY A 319 -15.97 0.82 16.98
N THR A 320 -15.57 0.99 15.72
CA THR A 320 -15.72 -0.05 14.68
C THR A 320 -14.79 -1.23 14.90
N VAL A 321 -13.50 -0.96 15.12
CA VAL A 321 -12.48 -2.01 15.27
C VAL A 321 -12.78 -2.98 16.42
N PRO A 322 -13.12 -2.54 17.64
CA PRO A 322 -13.43 -3.46 18.75
C PRO A 322 -14.61 -4.40 18.44
N LEU A 323 -15.61 -3.93 17.72
CA LEU A 323 -16.77 -4.75 17.30
C LEU A 323 -16.34 -5.86 16.33
N LEU A 324 -15.46 -5.55 15.37
CA LEU A 324 -14.92 -6.53 14.44
C LEU A 324 -14.01 -7.54 15.17
N GLN A 325 -13.23 -7.09 16.14
CA GLN A 325 -12.39 -7.95 16.99
C GLN A 325 -13.23 -8.87 17.87
N HIS A 326 -14.26 -8.36 18.53
CA HIS A 326 -15.18 -9.15 19.35
C HIS A 326 -15.87 -10.26 18.55
N ARG A 327 -16.19 -9.99 17.29
CA ARG A 327 -16.77 -10.99 16.36
C ARG A 327 -15.73 -11.97 15.80
N GLY A 328 -14.46 -11.83 16.12
CA GLY A 328 -13.37 -12.63 15.60
C GLY A 328 -13.13 -12.47 14.09
N LEU A 329 -13.56 -11.35 13.52
CA LEU A 329 -13.36 -11.01 12.11
C LEU A 329 -12.03 -10.30 11.90
N PHE A 330 -11.62 -9.47 12.85
CA PHE A 330 -10.36 -8.74 12.80
C PHE A 330 -9.44 -9.13 13.96
N ARG A 331 -8.15 -8.95 13.77
CA ARG A 331 -7.13 -9.31 14.75
C ARG A 331 -7.09 -8.35 15.94
N THR A 332 -6.67 -8.86 17.09
CA THR A 332 -6.40 -8.09 18.30
C THR A 332 -4.91 -7.78 18.50
N PHE A 333 -4.02 -8.47 17.78
CA PHE A 333 -2.57 -8.27 17.79
C PHE A 333 -1.98 -8.50 16.40
N TYR A 334 -0.83 -7.89 16.14
CA TYR A 334 -0.15 -8.05 14.86
C TYR A 334 0.47 -9.45 14.70
N PRO A 335 0.26 -10.13 13.57
CA PRO A 335 0.74 -11.50 13.34
C PRO A 335 2.25 -11.60 13.07
N GLY A 336 2.93 -10.48 12.89
CA GLY A 336 4.34 -10.40 12.57
C GLY A 336 4.91 -9.02 12.84
N SER A 337 6.10 -8.76 12.31
CA SER A 337 6.82 -7.49 12.46
C SER A 337 6.83 -6.64 11.19
N THR A 338 6.60 -7.26 10.03
CA THR A 338 6.63 -6.60 8.73
C THR A 338 5.23 -6.39 8.14
N LEU A 339 5.10 -5.42 7.25
CA LEU A 339 3.82 -5.17 6.57
C LEU A 339 3.38 -6.37 5.71
N ARG A 340 4.33 -7.07 5.06
CA ARG A 340 4.01 -8.30 4.32
C ARG A 340 3.39 -9.37 5.21
N GLU A 341 3.94 -9.58 6.41
CA GLU A 341 3.39 -10.54 7.37
C GLU A 341 1.99 -10.13 7.85
N HIS A 342 1.73 -8.83 8.06
CA HIS A 342 0.39 -8.34 8.42
C HIS A 342 -0.63 -8.68 7.32
N LEU A 343 -0.24 -8.51 6.07
CA LEU A 343 -1.07 -8.81 4.90
C LEU A 343 -1.09 -10.30 4.54
N GLY A 344 -0.35 -11.17 5.25
CA GLY A 344 -0.24 -12.58 4.93
C GLY A 344 0.44 -12.84 3.59
N LEU A 345 1.38 -11.97 3.21
CA LEU A 345 2.16 -12.07 1.98
C LEU A 345 3.53 -12.68 2.28
N LYS A 346 4.00 -13.53 1.38
CA LYS A 346 5.36 -14.07 1.46
C LYS A 346 6.40 -12.98 1.18
N ARG A 347 7.57 -13.06 1.82
CA ARG A 347 8.75 -12.31 1.40
C ARG A 347 9.20 -12.85 0.04
N PRO A 348 9.32 -12.02 -1.01
CA PRO A 348 9.79 -12.48 -2.31
C PRO A 348 11.21 -13.07 -2.21
N ALA A 349 11.46 -14.16 -2.95
CA ALA A 349 12.83 -14.66 -3.13
C ALA A 349 13.65 -13.65 -3.95
N ASN A 350 14.95 -13.59 -3.70
CA ASN A 350 15.86 -12.81 -4.53
C ASN A 350 15.99 -13.48 -5.90
N ARG A 351 15.79 -12.72 -6.99
CA ARG A 351 15.81 -13.26 -8.35
C ARG A 351 17.18 -13.80 -8.76
N TYR A 352 18.26 -13.21 -8.27
CA TYR A 352 19.64 -13.62 -8.62
C TYR A 352 20.07 -14.86 -7.83
N ALA A 353 19.73 -14.95 -6.54
CA ALA A 353 20.01 -16.13 -5.74
C ALA A 353 19.28 -17.38 -6.26
N VAL A 354 18.06 -17.25 -6.76
CA VAL A 354 17.30 -18.36 -7.38
C VAL A 354 17.94 -18.79 -8.70
N ALA A 355 18.40 -17.84 -9.52
CA ALA A 355 19.07 -18.15 -10.78
C ALA A 355 20.38 -18.92 -10.58
N ALA A 356 21.17 -18.56 -9.57
CA ALA A 356 22.41 -19.27 -9.21
C ALA A 356 22.14 -20.72 -8.76
N ALA A 357 21.08 -20.96 -7.99
CA ALA A 357 20.68 -22.30 -7.53
C ALA A 357 20.15 -23.21 -8.68
N GLY A 358 19.50 -22.63 -9.70
CA GLY A 358 18.99 -23.37 -10.85
C GLY A 358 20.00 -23.68 -11.94
N GLY A 359 21.16 -23.02 -11.96
CA GLY A 359 22.25 -23.24 -12.92
C GLY A 359 23.29 -24.29 -12.50
N ALA A 360 23.14 -24.87 -11.31
CA ALA A 360 24.06 -25.89 -10.77
C ALA A 360 23.55 -27.34 -10.90
N SER A 361 22.54 -27.59 -11.77
CA SER A 361 21.96 -28.92 -12.04
C SER A 361 22.22 -29.40 -13.46
#